data_2c1d180925c26188d3f2554c29f4f13e
#
_entry.id   2c1d180925c26188d3f2554c29f4f13e
#
_cell.length_a   1.000
_cell.length_b   1.000
_cell.length_c   1.000
_cell.angle_alpha   90.00
_cell.angle_beta   90.00
_cell.angle_gamma   90.00
#
_symmetry.space_group_name_H-M   'P 1'
#
loop_
_entity.id
_entity.type
_entity.pdbx_description
1 polymer ?
#
loop_
_entity_poly.entity_id
_entity_poly.type
_entity_poly.pdbx_seq_one_letter_code
_entity_poly.pdbx_strand_id
1 'polypeptide(L)'
;MTLISSVEHKKYIKISSGNYRVWAEWILDYEQYKYPEDLDMVSKLIVDNLEMKFCPPRYRDENMGNPLFGHCYHATQALYYFFKDTNLKAFAAPCKIAQQHWWVQDGDNIIDITAGQYEAFGIDPPYDKGKETKWYGWKNRPHRKSQNLMKLVQPSANLYFKQYEEKPKKVY
;
A
#
# COMPACT_ATOMS: atom_id res chain seq x y z
N MET A 1 -10.12 2.24 -22.70
CA MET A 1 -10.26 2.19 -21.24
C MET A 1 -10.84 3.52 -20.79
N THR A 2 -12.06 3.52 -20.31
CA THR A 2 -12.74 4.75 -19.87
C THR A 2 -12.16 5.14 -18.53
N LEU A 3 -11.51 6.30 -18.45
CA LEU A 3 -11.12 6.91 -17.17
C LEU A 3 -12.41 7.25 -16.44
N ILE A 4 -12.76 6.48 -15.44
CA ILE A 4 -13.87 6.83 -14.56
C ILE A 4 -13.36 7.96 -13.66
N SER A 5 -13.93 9.14 -13.86
CA SER A 5 -13.58 10.30 -13.06
C SER A 5 -13.88 10.01 -11.59
N SER A 6 -12.92 10.32 -10.72
CA SER A 6 -13.04 10.14 -9.26
C SER A 6 -14.25 10.86 -8.64
N VAL A 7 -14.92 11.71 -9.39
CA VAL A 7 -16.08 12.49 -8.95
C VAL A 7 -17.35 11.62 -8.82
N GLU A 8 -17.45 10.53 -9.56
CA GLU A 8 -18.66 9.70 -9.58
C GLU A 8 -18.73 8.66 -8.45
N HIS A 9 -17.65 8.46 -7.73
CA HIS A 9 -17.55 7.44 -6.69
C HIS A 9 -17.48 7.98 -5.27
N LYS A 10 -18.07 9.12 -4.99
CA LYS A 10 -18.15 9.64 -3.62
C LYS A 10 -18.94 8.66 -2.75
N LYS A 11 -18.22 7.97 -1.87
CA LYS A 11 -18.81 7.11 -0.85
C LYS A 11 -18.98 7.89 0.44
N TYR A 12 -20.11 7.70 1.09
CA TYR A 12 -20.41 8.29 2.39
C TYR A 12 -20.53 7.19 3.43
N ILE A 13 -19.99 7.41 4.61
CA ILE A 13 -20.25 6.59 5.79
C ILE A 13 -20.91 7.42 6.87
N LYS A 14 -21.90 6.80 7.51
CA LYS A 14 -22.48 7.35 8.72
C LYS A 14 -21.53 7.08 9.88
N ILE A 15 -21.13 8.11 10.59
CA ILE A 15 -20.37 8.02 11.83
C ILE A 15 -21.32 8.06 13.03
N SER A 16 -20.84 7.64 14.20
CA SER A 16 -21.63 7.47 15.43
C SER A 16 -22.40 8.72 15.87
N SER A 17 -21.95 9.91 15.48
CA SER A 17 -22.62 11.18 15.74
C SER A 17 -23.81 11.49 14.81
N GLY A 18 -24.14 10.59 13.88
CA GLY A 18 -25.16 10.86 12.85
C GLY A 18 -24.66 11.65 11.64
N ASN A 19 -23.43 12.13 11.68
CA ASN A 19 -22.79 12.83 10.57
C ASN A 19 -22.30 11.84 9.49
N TYR A 20 -22.08 12.37 8.28
CA TYR A 20 -21.53 11.62 7.17
C TYR A 20 -20.15 12.16 6.81
N ARG A 21 -19.20 11.25 6.58
CA ARG A 21 -17.88 11.61 6.07
C ARG A 21 -17.78 11.25 4.60
N VAL A 22 -17.34 12.19 3.80
CA VAL A 22 -17.08 11.94 2.39
C VAL A 22 -15.77 11.15 2.25
N TRP A 23 -15.83 10.02 1.56
CA TRP A 23 -14.67 9.14 1.30
C TRP A 23 -13.85 9.56 0.08
N ALA A 24 -14.22 10.68 -0.55
CA ALA A 24 -13.57 11.15 -1.78
C ALA A 24 -12.06 11.38 -1.62
N GLU A 25 -11.57 11.55 -0.38
CA GLU A 25 -10.17 11.84 -0.12
C GLU A 25 -9.21 10.70 -0.43
N TRP A 26 -9.70 9.44 -0.50
CA TRP A 26 -8.87 8.28 -0.77
C TRP A 26 -9.40 7.40 -1.91
N ILE A 27 -10.41 7.85 -2.63
CA ILE A 27 -10.86 7.18 -3.84
C ILE A 27 -9.75 7.29 -4.88
N LEU A 28 -9.30 6.15 -5.34
CA LEU A 28 -8.20 6.03 -6.28
C LEU A 28 -8.72 5.80 -7.68
N ASP A 29 -8.07 6.37 -8.66
CA ASP A 29 -8.23 6.01 -10.07
C ASP A 29 -7.47 4.72 -10.39
N TYR A 30 -7.57 3.73 -9.49
CA TYR A 30 -6.76 2.51 -9.57
C TYR A 30 -7.30 1.47 -10.54
N GLU A 31 -8.45 1.68 -11.15
CA GLU A 31 -8.95 0.80 -12.22
C GLU A 31 -7.98 0.68 -13.39
N GLN A 32 -7.09 1.64 -13.53
CA GLN A 32 -5.99 1.60 -14.49
C GLN A 32 -4.82 0.72 -14.03
N TYR A 33 -4.74 0.38 -12.75
CA TYR A 33 -3.69 -0.47 -12.22
C TYR A 33 -4.07 -1.93 -12.39
N LYS A 34 -3.20 -2.67 -13.09
CA LYS A 34 -3.42 -4.07 -13.40
C LYS A 34 -2.49 -4.96 -12.58
N TYR A 35 -3.07 -5.93 -11.93
CA TYR A 35 -2.32 -6.96 -11.24
C TYR A 35 -2.16 -8.18 -12.16
N PRO A 36 -0.96 -8.79 -12.28
CA PRO A 36 0.29 -8.41 -11.61
C PRO A 36 1.16 -7.39 -12.38
N GLU A 37 0.74 -6.93 -13.56
CA GLU A 37 1.58 -6.17 -14.51
C GLU A 37 2.12 -4.87 -13.93
N ASP A 38 1.32 -4.18 -13.13
CA ASP A 38 1.67 -2.87 -12.56
C ASP A 38 2.23 -2.96 -11.14
N LEU A 39 2.35 -4.18 -10.59
CA LEU A 39 2.74 -4.40 -9.21
C LEU A 39 4.12 -3.82 -8.88
N ASP A 40 5.11 -4.11 -9.70
CA ASP A 40 6.49 -3.67 -9.45
C ASP A 40 6.62 -2.15 -9.48
N MET A 41 5.97 -1.51 -10.45
CA MET A 41 5.98 -0.05 -10.58
C MET A 41 5.29 0.62 -9.39
N VAL A 42 4.10 0.17 -9.01
CA VAL A 42 3.36 0.73 -7.87
C VAL A 42 4.12 0.49 -6.56
N SER A 43 4.70 -0.70 -6.38
CA SER A 43 5.54 -1.04 -5.22
C SER A 43 6.72 -0.11 -5.09
N LYS A 44 7.44 0.14 -6.20
CA LYS A 44 8.57 1.07 -6.23
C LYS A 44 8.14 2.49 -5.87
N LEU A 45 7.04 2.98 -6.43
CA LEU A 45 6.53 4.31 -6.12
C LEU A 45 6.12 4.46 -4.66
N ILE A 46 5.54 3.42 -4.05
CA ILE A 46 5.24 3.42 -2.62
C ILE A 46 6.54 3.57 -1.81
N VAL A 47 7.53 2.73 -2.08
CA VAL A 47 8.81 2.75 -1.36
C VAL A 47 9.52 4.09 -1.53
N ASP A 48 9.56 4.64 -2.74
CA ASP A 48 10.19 5.92 -3.05
C ASP A 48 9.52 7.13 -2.35
N ASN A 49 8.26 6.99 -1.94
CA ASN A 49 7.49 8.02 -1.23
C ASN A 49 7.36 7.80 0.28
N LEU A 50 8.06 6.82 0.84
CA LEU A 50 8.07 6.63 2.29
C LEU A 50 8.80 7.79 2.98
N GLU A 51 8.12 8.42 3.91
CA GLU A 51 8.64 9.54 4.68
C GLU A 51 8.54 9.26 6.18
N MET A 52 9.42 9.88 6.97
CA MET A 52 9.44 9.74 8.43
C MET A 52 8.08 9.98 9.08
N LYS A 53 7.25 10.86 8.53
CA LYS A 53 5.91 11.15 9.06
C LYS A 53 4.96 9.94 9.04
N PHE A 54 5.20 8.95 8.16
CA PHE A 54 4.43 7.71 8.12
C PHE A 54 4.93 6.67 9.11
N CYS A 55 6.19 6.79 9.56
CA CYS A 55 6.77 5.91 10.55
C CYS A 55 6.16 6.19 11.94
N PRO A 56 5.74 5.15 12.69
CA PRO A 56 5.32 5.32 14.08
C PRO A 56 6.42 5.98 14.92
N PRO A 57 6.09 6.91 15.83
CA PRO A 57 7.09 7.64 16.62
C PRO A 57 8.13 6.74 17.32
N ARG A 58 7.69 5.59 17.84
CA ARG A 58 8.55 4.62 18.54
C ARG A 58 9.64 3.96 17.68
N TYR A 59 9.54 4.07 16.35
CA TYR A 59 10.48 3.47 15.40
C TYR A 59 11.32 4.49 14.64
N ARG A 60 11.14 5.78 14.88
CA ARG A 60 11.79 6.84 14.09
C ARG A 60 13.31 6.88 14.25
N ASP A 61 13.81 6.58 15.43
CA ASP A 61 15.26 6.56 15.67
C ASP A 61 15.92 5.46 14.83
N GLU A 62 15.36 4.26 14.81
CA GLU A 62 15.85 3.17 13.98
C GLU A 62 15.67 3.47 12.48
N ASN A 63 14.57 4.10 12.12
CA ASN A 63 14.27 4.47 10.72
C ASN A 63 15.31 5.42 10.12
N MET A 64 15.98 6.26 10.90
CA MET A 64 17.04 7.15 10.39
C MET A 64 18.19 6.38 9.75
N GLY A 65 18.56 5.22 10.28
CA GLY A 65 19.60 4.35 9.72
C GLY A 65 19.06 3.23 8.82
N ASN A 66 17.77 2.99 8.85
CA ASN A 66 17.07 1.93 8.10
C ASN A 66 15.73 2.47 7.56
N PRO A 67 15.73 3.13 6.38
CA PRO A 67 14.58 3.90 5.90
C PRO A 67 13.29 3.10 5.69
N LEU A 68 13.35 1.78 5.57
CA LEU A 68 12.17 0.92 5.48
C LEU A 68 11.62 0.52 6.86
N PHE A 69 12.40 0.70 7.92
CA PHE A 69 12.00 0.28 9.26
C PHE A 69 10.76 1.04 9.76
N GLY A 70 9.79 0.30 10.28
CA GLY A 70 8.56 0.86 10.82
C GLY A 70 7.49 1.21 9.78
N HIS A 71 7.74 0.99 8.49
CA HIS A 71 6.80 1.30 7.42
C HIS A 71 5.94 0.11 6.96
N CYS A 72 6.18 -1.10 7.43
CA CYS A 72 5.55 -2.31 6.91
C CYS A 72 4.03 -2.24 6.87
N TYR A 73 3.37 -1.75 7.92
CA TYR A 73 1.92 -1.67 7.95
C TYR A 73 1.35 -0.70 6.90
N HIS A 74 1.81 0.54 6.90
CA HIS A 74 1.25 1.57 6.02
C HIS A 74 1.62 1.36 4.54
N ALA A 75 2.84 0.94 4.27
CA ALA A 75 3.28 0.63 2.91
C ALA A 75 2.52 -0.56 2.33
N THR A 76 2.38 -1.64 3.10
CA THR A 76 1.65 -2.84 2.69
C THR A 76 0.16 -2.56 2.53
N GLN A 77 -0.44 -1.78 3.43
CA GLN A 77 -1.84 -1.39 3.31
C GLN A 77 -2.08 -0.52 2.07
N ALA A 78 -1.19 0.41 1.75
CA ALA A 78 -1.28 1.20 0.53
C ALA A 78 -1.24 0.30 -0.71
N LEU A 79 -0.29 -0.63 -0.77
CA LEU A 79 -0.19 -1.60 -1.85
C LEU A 79 -1.47 -2.44 -2.00
N TYR A 80 -1.98 -2.96 -0.90
CA TYR A 80 -3.22 -3.75 -0.88
C TYR A 80 -4.39 -2.96 -1.46
N TYR A 81 -4.57 -1.70 -1.08
CA TYR A 81 -5.69 -0.90 -1.54
C TYR A 81 -5.54 -0.41 -2.97
N PHE A 82 -4.35 -0.27 -3.51
CA PHE A 82 -4.13 -0.05 -4.94
C PHE A 82 -4.60 -1.24 -5.79
N PHE A 83 -4.55 -2.46 -5.23
CA PHE A 83 -4.92 -3.71 -5.89
C PHE A 83 -6.05 -4.46 -5.16
N LYS A 84 -6.94 -3.76 -4.47
CA LYS A 84 -7.95 -4.38 -3.57
C LYS A 84 -8.95 -5.32 -4.26
N ASP A 85 -9.15 -5.16 -5.55
CA ASP A 85 -10.07 -5.99 -6.34
C ASP A 85 -9.40 -7.26 -6.91
N THR A 86 -8.24 -7.62 -6.35
CA THR A 86 -7.46 -8.80 -6.69
C THR A 86 -7.54 -9.86 -5.58
N ASN A 87 -6.83 -10.97 -5.77
CA ASN A 87 -6.74 -12.04 -4.76
C ASN A 87 -5.70 -11.78 -3.65
N LEU A 88 -5.13 -10.57 -3.61
CA LEU A 88 -4.17 -10.22 -2.56
C LEU A 88 -4.80 -10.26 -1.17
N LYS A 89 -4.10 -10.89 -0.25
CA LYS A 89 -4.49 -11.00 1.15
C LYS A 89 -3.42 -10.44 2.05
N ALA A 90 -3.84 -9.78 3.14
CA ALA A 90 -2.93 -9.27 4.14
C ALA A 90 -2.48 -10.39 5.09
N PHE A 91 -1.19 -10.42 5.37
CA PHE A 91 -0.56 -11.31 6.33
C PHE A 91 0.24 -10.52 7.35
N ALA A 92 0.30 -11.03 8.56
CA ALA A 92 1.15 -10.48 9.60
C ALA A 92 1.72 -11.59 10.49
N ALA A 93 2.86 -11.30 11.11
CA ALA A 93 3.49 -12.15 12.10
C ALA A 93 4.21 -11.32 13.15
N PRO A 94 4.32 -11.80 14.40
CA PRO A 94 5.25 -11.24 15.38
C PRO A 94 6.68 -11.30 14.83
N CYS A 95 7.46 -10.27 15.05
CA CYS A 95 8.84 -10.23 14.59
C CYS A 95 9.81 -9.81 15.70
N LYS A 96 11.11 -10.12 15.49
CA LYS A 96 12.15 -9.87 16.50
C LYS A 96 12.63 -8.41 16.53
N ILE A 97 12.47 -7.69 15.43
CA ILE A 97 12.97 -6.31 15.28
C ILE A 97 11.93 -5.23 15.60
N ALA A 98 10.65 -5.63 15.64
CA ALA A 98 9.53 -4.76 15.96
C ALA A 98 8.41 -5.59 16.60
N GLN A 99 7.22 -5.01 16.78
CA GLN A 99 6.09 -5.77 17.34
C GLN A 99 5.52 -6.76 16.33
N GLN A 100 5.33 -6.31 15.11
CA GLN A 100 4.67 -7.08 14.06
C GLN A 100 5.20 -6.68 12.69
N HIS A 101 5.29 -7.64 11.79
CA HIS A 101 5.60 -7.42 10.38
C HIS A 101 4.39 -7.71 9.51
N TRP A 102 4.21 -6.93 8.43
CA TRP A 102 3.08 -7.00 7.52
C TRP A 102 3.54 -7.13 6.08
N TRP A 103 2.85 -7.98 5.32
CA TRP A 103 3.04 -8.16 3.88
C TRP A 103 1.72 -8.59 3.22
N VAL A 104 1.68 -8.71 1.91
CA VAL A 104 0.57 -9.30 1.18
C VAL A 104 1.00 -10.58 0.49
N GLN A 105 0.04 -11.47 0.25
CA GLN A 105 0.25 -12.71 -0.51
C GLN A 105 -0.83 -12.88 -1.56
N ASP A 106 -0.41 -13.47 -2.68
CA ASP A 106 -1.27 -14.04 -3.71
C ASP A 106 -1.02 -15.54 -3.75
N GLY A 107 -1.89 -16.32 -3.10
CA GLY A 107 -1.62 -17.73 -2.84
C GLY A 107 -0.31 -17.91 -2.06
N ASP A 108 0.65 -18.64 -2.62
CA ASP A 108 1.97 -18.87 -2.02
C ASP A 108 2.98 -17.75 -2.36
N ASN A 109 2.64 -16.82 -3.23
CA ASN A 109 3.52 -15.72 -3.60
C ASN A 109 3.53 -14.63 -2.53
N ILE A 110 4.66 -14.45 -1.89
CA ILE A 110 4.90 -13.40 -0.90
C ILE A 110 5.28 -12.10 -1.62
N ILE A 111 4.60 -11.02 -1.27
CA ILE A 111 4.85 -9.67 -1.78
C ILE A 111 5.10 -8.77 -0.57
N ASP A 112 6.37 -8.51 -0.30
CA ASP A 112 6.83 -7.71 0.84
C ASP A 112 7.72 -6.57 0.36
N ILE A 113 7.15 -5.41 0.20
CA ILE A 113 7.85 -4.22 -0.30
C ILE A 113 8.75 -3.56 0.75
N THR A 114 8.68 -4.01 1.99
CA THR A 114 9.52 -3.51 3.09
C THR A 114 10.48 -4.57 3.65
N ALA A 115 10.65 -5.70 2.98
CA ALA A 115 11.53 -6.78 3.39
C ALA A 115 12.97 -6.33 3.64
N GLY A 116 13.45 -5.35 2.89
CA GLY A 116 14.80 -4.78 3.03
C GLY A 116 15.12 -4.25 4.42
N GLN A 117 14.11 -3.94 5.24
CA GLN A 117 14.34 -3.51 6.64
C GLN A 117 15.06 -4.60 7.48
N TYR A 118 14.98 -5.85 7.08
CA TYR A 118 15.59 -6.97 7.78
C TYR A 118 17.09 -7.16 7.47
N GLU A 119 17.54 -6.64 6.33
CA GLU A 119 18.94 -6.80 5.88
C GLU A 119 19.93 -6.22 6.91
N ALA A 120 19.62 -5.06 7.49
CA ALA A 120 20.48 -4.42 8.50
C ALA A 120 20.64 -5.27 9.78
N PHE A 121 19.71 -6.18 10.04
CA PHE A 121 19.72 -7.06 11.22
C PHE A 121 20.27 -8.45 10.90
N GLY A 122 20.53 -8.77 9.64
CA GLY A 122 21.05 -10.08 9.21
C GLY A 122 20.10 -11.25 9.50
N ILE A 123 18.79 -11.00 9.52
CA ILE A 123 17.75 -12.02 9.76
C ILE A 123 16.70 -11.97 8.67
N ASP A 124 16.01 -13.10 8.49
CA ASP A 124 14.91 -13.19 7.53
C ASP A 124 13.60 -12.66 8.11
N PRO A 125 12.70 -12.12 7.26
CA PRO A 125 11.33 -11.79 7.67
C PRO A 125 10.59 -13.04 8.17
N PRO A 126 9.63 -12.90 9.11
CA PRO A 126 8.99 -14.03 9.79
C PRO A 126 7.84 -14.66 8.97
N TYR A 127 8.07 -14.95 7.69
CA TYR A 127 7.03 -15.48 6.79
C TYR A 127 6.48 -16.83 7.24
N ASP A 128 7.32 -17.67 7.85
CA ASP A 128 6.96 -18.99 8.39
C ASP A 128 5.91 -18.92 9.50
N LYS A 129 5.78 -17.77 10.16
CA LYS A 129 4.82 -17.50 11.24
C LYS A 129 3.62 -16.65 10.79
N GLY A 130 3.55 -16.33 9.51
CA GLY A 130 2.53 -15.48 8.93
C GLY A 130 1.14 -16.08 9.02
N LYS A 131 0.18 -15.23 9.37
CA LYS A 131 -1.24 -15.56 9.35
C LYS A 131 -2.00 -14.52 8.55
N GLU A 132 -2.95 -14.98 7.73
CA GLU A 132 -3.91 -14.07 7.10
C GLU A 132 -4.62 -13.26 8.18
N THR A 133 -4.70 -11.96 7.99
CA THR A 133 -5.22 -11.03 8.99
C THR A 133 -6.01 -9.91 8.33
N LYS A 134 -6.77 -9.20 9.16
CA LYS A 134 -7.51 -8.01 8.74
C LYS A 134 -6.76 -6.76 9.18
N TRP A 135 -6.92 -5.70 8.41
CA TRP A 135 -6.39 -4.39 8.78
C TRP A 135 -7.03 -3.88 10.07
N TYR A 136 -6.25 -3.17 10.87
CA TYR A 136 -6.78 -2.51 12.07
C TYR A 136 -7.74 -1.37 11.69
N GLY A 137 -8.74 -1.16 12.53
CA GLY A 137 -9.69 -0.07 12.38
C GLY A 137 -10.89 -0.40 11.51
N TRP A 138 -11.34 0.56 10.73
CA TRP A 138 -12.58 0.44 9.95
C TRP A 138 -12.43 -0.50 8.77
N LYS A 139 -13.40 -1.40 8.62
CA LYS A 139 -13.49 -2.26 7.44
C LYS A 139 -13.60 -1.40 6.17
N ASN A 140 -12.90 -1.81 5.13
CA ASN A 140 -12.90 -1.16 3.80
C ASN A 140 -12.36 0.27 3.77
N ARG A 141 -11.61 0.67 4.77
CA ARG A 141 -10.97 1.98 4.81
C ARG A 141 -9.52 1.85 5.27
N PRO A 142 -8.54 2.34 4.48
CA PRO A 142 -7.17 2.36 4.92
C PRO A 142 -6.95 3.36 6.07
N HIS A 143 -5.94 3.12 6.88
CA HIS A 143 -5.51 4.04 7.91
C HIS A 143 -5.13 5.40 7.31
N ARG A 144 -5.33 6.49 8.06
CA ARG A 144 -5.07 7.85 7.56
C ARG A 144 -3.66 8.05 7.00
N LYS A 145 -2.63 7.49 7.64
CA LYS A 145 -1.26 7.55 7.13
C LYS A 145 -1.11 6.80 5.80
N SER A 146 -1.75 5.65 5.67
CA SER A 146 -1.79 4.90 4.41
C SER A 146 -2.50 5.70 3.31
N GLN A 147 -3.62 6.36 3.63
CA GLN A 147 -4.32 7.24 2.70
C GLN A 147 -3.42 8.39 2.23
N ASN A 148 -2.69 9.02 3.15
CA ASN A 148 -1.79 10.12 2.81
C ASN A 148 -0.63 9.63 1.92
N LEU A 149 -0.09 8.45 2.18
CA LEU A 149 0.91 7.82 1.33
C LEU A 149 0.35 7.53 -0.07
N MET A 150 -0.85 6.98 -0.17
CA MET A 150 -1.51 6.72 -1.45
C MET A 150 -1.73 8.01 -2.25
N LYS A 151 -2.08 9.11 -1.61
CA LYS A 151 -2.21 10.43 -2.25
C LYS A 151 -0.90 10.94 -2.83
N LEU A 152 0.24 10.63 -2.21
CA LEU A 152 1.56 10.98 -2.76
C LEU A 152 1.93 10.13 -3.97
N VAL A 153 1.57 8.86 -3.95
CA VAL A 153 1.94 7.88 -4.98
C VAL A 153 1.08 8.02 -6.23
N GLN A 154 -0.22 8.24 -6.08
CA GLN A 154 -1.20 8.21 -7.17
C GLN A 154 -0.89 9.16 -8.35
N PRO A 155 -0.49 10.43 -8.15
CA PRO A 155 -0.17 11.31 -9.27
C PRO A 155 0.99 10.80 -10.13
N SER A 156 2.04 10.24 -9.50
CA SER A 156 3.19 9.66 -10.22
C SER A 156 2.82 8.40 -10.96
N ALA A 157 2.00 7.54 -10.36
CA ALA A 157 1.49 6.34 -11.00
C ALA A 157 0.62 6.69 -12.21
N ASN A 158 -0.30 7.65 -12.08
CA ASN A 158 -1.16 8.09 -13.17
C ASN A 158 -0.36 8.69 -14.33
N LEU A 159 0.71 9.46 -14.03
CA LEU A 159 1.59 10.02 -15.04
C LEU A 159 2.36 8.93 -15.78
N TYR A 160 2.83 7.91 -15.07
CA TYR A 160 3.50 6.75 -15.65
C TYR A 160 2.59 6.02 -16.65
N PHE A 161 1.35 5.76 -16.29
CA PHE A 161 0.39 5.07 -17.16
C PHE A 161 0.07 5.87 -18.42
N LYS A 162 -0.12 7.18 -18.31
CA LYS A 162 -0.32 8.05 -19.48
C LYS A 162 0.82 7.93 -20.49
N GLN A 163 2.07 7.90 -20.03
CA GLN A 163 3.23 7.74 -20.91
C GLN A 163 3.26 6.39 -21.62
N TYR A 164 2.71 5.34 -21.00
CA TYR A 164 2.60 4.01 -21.63
C TYR A 164 1.47 3.92 -22.63
N GLU A 165 0.35 4.58 -22.40
CA GLU A 165 -0.77 4.62 -23.35
C GLU A 165 -0.45 5.39 -24.63
N GLU A 166 0.40 6.40 -24.54
CA GLU A 166 0.83 7.23 -25.68
C GLU A 166 1.92 6.57 -26.55
N LYS A 167 2.54 5.47 -26.13
CA LYS A 167 3.50 4.74 -26.96
C LYS A 167 2.73 3.90 -27.99
N PRO A 168 2.99 4.10 -29.30
CA PRO A 168 2.35 3.31 -30.33
C PRO A 168 2.64 1.82 -30.09
N LYS A 169 1.58 1.00 -30.01
CA LYS A 169 1.73 -0.44 -29.99
C LYS A 169 2.55 -0.85 -31.19
N LYS A 170 3.76 -1.36 -30.99
CA LYS A 170 4.51 -1.98 -32.07
C LYS A 170 3.68 -3.15 -32.57
N VAL A 171 3.11 -3.00 -33.75
CA VAL A 171 2.50 -4.09 -34.48
C VAL A 171 3.65 -4.95 -35.02
N TYR A 172 3.78 -6.16 -34.51
CA TYR A 172 4.66 -7.18 -35.06
C TYR A 172 3.89 -8.00 -36.07
#